data_ffc9c1a9d7d82a09e65e9439ae287717
#
_entry.id   ffc9c1a9d7d82a09e65e9439ae287717
#
_cell.length_a   1.000
_cell.length_b   1.000
_cell.length_c   1.000
_cell.angle_alpha   90.00
_cell.angle_beta   90.00
_cell.angle_gamma   90.00
#
_symmetry.space_group_name_H-M   'P 1'
#
loop_
_entity.id
_entity.type
_entity.pdbx_description
1 polymer ?
#
loop_
_entity_poly.entity_id
_entity_poly.type
_entity_poly.pdbx_seq_one_letter_code
_entity_poly.pdbx_strand_id
1 'polypeptide(L)' 'MKKLISVLIPCYNEVENVGPISEAVIKEFEVKLPQYDYEIVFIDNFSTDGTREKLELLCNANKKIKAIFNAKNF' A
#
# COMPACT_ATOMS: atom_id res chain seq x y z
N MET A 1 0.74 16.67 -17.92
CA MET A 1 1.00 16.24 -16.54
C MET A 1 -0.10 15.30 -16.08
N LYS A 2 0.26 14.16 -15.56
CA LYS A 2 -0.72 13.18 -15.08
C LYS A 2 -1.24 13.60 -13.71
N LYS A 3 -2.53 13.38 -13.49
CA LYS A 3 -3.10 13.50 -12.14
C LYS A 3 -2.63 12.35 -11.27
N LEU A 4 -2.34 12.66 -10.02
CA LEU A 4 -1.96 11.66 -9.03
C LEU A 4 -3.21 11.18 -8.30
N ILE A 5 -3.37 9.86 -8.23
CA ILE A 5 -4.44 9.23 -7.47
C ILE A 5 -3.79 8.49 -6.31
N SER A 6 -4.21 8.82 -5.09
CA SER A 6 -3.74 8.13 -3.88
C SER A 6 -4.78 7.09 -3.47
N VAL A 7 -4.36 5.84 -3.43
CA VAL A 7 -5.22 4.73 -2.99
C VAL A 7 -4.88 4.45 -1.53
N LEU A 8 -5.83 4.74 -0.64
CA LEU A 8 -5.62 4.55 0.80
C LEU A 8 -6.20 3.21 1.21
N ILE A 9 -5.37 2.37 1.79
CA ILE A 9 -5.77 1.01 2.17
C ILE A 9 -5.49 0.80 3.66
N PRO A 10 -6.52 0.86 4.50
CA PRO A 10 -6.33 0.52 5.91
C PRO A 10 -6.11 -0.98 6.05
N CYS A 11 -5.21 -1.36 6.95
CA CYS A 11 -4.94 -2.78 7.17
C CYS A 11 -4.64 -3.05 8.64
N TYR A 12 -4.95 -4.28 9.04
CA TYR A 12 -4.66 -4.78 10.36
C TYR A 12 -4.47 -6.29 10.23
N ASN A 13 -3.27 -6.78 10.57
CA ASN A 13 -2.93 -8.19 10.49
C ASN A 13 -3.26 -8.82 9.11
N GLU A 14 -2.70 -8.17 8.06
CA GLU A 14 -2.94 -8.57 6.68
C GLU A 14 -1.64 -9.00 5.98
N VAL A 15 -0.74 -9.65 6.71
CA VAL A 15 0.60 -9.96 6.19
C VAL A 15 0.56 -10.76 4.88
N GLU A 16 -0.41 -11.66 4.71
CA GLU A 16 -0.52 -12.48 3.51
C GLU A 16 -1.19 -11.75 2.34
N ASN A 17 -1.88 -10.65 2.63
CA ASN A 17 -2.72 -9.98 1.63
C ASN A 17 -2.14 -8.70 1.07
N VAL A 18 -1.25 -8.03 1.82
CA VAL A 18 -0.76 -6.71 1.37
C VAL A 18 0.04 -6.80 0.06
N GLY A 19 0.82 -7.86 -0.15
CA GLY A 19 1.52 -8.07 -1.41
C GLY A 19 0.56 -8.25 -2.59
N PRO A 20 -0.34 -9.24 -2.54
CA PRO A 20 -1.33 -9.43 -3.60
C PRO A 20 -2.21 -8.22 -3.85
N ILE A 21 -2.63 -7.50 -2.81
CA ILE A 21 -3.42 -6.28 -2.96
C ILE A 21 -2.64 -5.22 -3.75
N SER A 22 -1.38 -4.98 -3.38
CA SER A 22 -0.58 -3.99 -4.07
C SER A 22 -0.37 -4.36 -5.54
N GLU A 23 -0.13 -5.63 -5.83
CA GLU A 23 0.02 -6.09 -7.22
C GLU A 23 -1.25 -5.86 -8.03
N ALA A 24 -2.41 -6.15 -7.44
CA ALA A 24 -3.69 -5.95 -8.11
C ALA A 24 -3.93 -4.47 -8.43
N VAL A 25 -3.63 -3.58 -7.50
CA VAL A 25 -3.80 -2.14 -7.71
C VAL A 25 -2.84 -1.64 -8.79
N ILE A 26 -1.59 -2.05 -8.74
CA ILE A 26 -0.58 -1.67 -9.74
C ILE A 26 -1.04 -2.09 -11.13
N LYS A 27 -1.48 -3.33 -11.27
CA LYS A 27 -1.93 -3.85 -12.55
C LYS A 27 -3.12 -3.05 -13.09
N GLU A 28 -4.06 -2.69 -12.22
CA GLU A 28 -5.22 -1.91 -12.62
C GLU A 28 -4.82 -0.56 -13.21
N PHE A 29 -3.89 0.14 -12.57
CA PHE A 29 -3.42 1.41 -13.09
C PHE A 29 -2.61 1.24 -14.38
N GLU A 30 -1.73 0.27 -14.44
CA GLU A 30 -0.87 0.10 -15.62
C GLU A 30 -1.65 -0.33 -16.85
N VAL A 31 -2.66 -1.15 -16.68
CA VAL A 31 -3.44 -1.69 -17.80
C VAL A 31 -4.61 -0.80 -18.17
N LYS A 32 -5.38 -0.34 -17.18
CA LYS A 32 -6.65 0.34 -17.42
C LYS A 32 -6.60 1.86 -17.27
N LEU A 33 -5.66 2.36 -16.47
CA LEU A 33 -5.60 3.77 -16.14
C LEU A 33 -4.20 4.37 -16.36
N PRO A 34 -3.58 4.11 -17.54
CA PRO A 34 -2.22 4.60 -17.76
C PRO A 34 -2.10 6.11 -17.85
N GLN A 35 -3.22 6.82 -17.99
CA GLN A 35 -3.24 8.28 -18.04
C GLN A 35 -3.09 8.93 -16.68
N TYR A 36 -3.19 8.14 -15.60
CA TYR A 36 -3.01 8.66 -14.24
C TYR A 36 -1.68 8.21 -13.66
N ASP A 37 -1.11 9.07 -12.83
CA ASP A 37 -0.08 8.64 -11.90
C ASP A 37 -0.76 8.15 -10.61
N TYR A 38 -0.07 7.36 -9.81
CA TYR A 38 -0.71 6.80 -8.62
C TYR A 38 0.30 6.54 -7.51
N GLU A 39 -0.23 6.45 -6.30
CA GLU A 39 0.50 5.95 -5.15
C GLU A 39 -0.45 5.07 -4.33
N ILE A 40 0.11 4.07 -3.67
CA ILE A 40 -0.64 3.20 -2.77
C ILE A 40 -0.16 3.52 -1.37
N VAL A 41 -1.08 3.88 -0.48
CA VAL A 41 -0.74 4.23 0.90
C VAL A 41 -1.44 3.24 1.82
N PHE A 42 -0.68 2.32 2.38
CA PHE A 42 -1.20 1.42 3.41
C PHE A 42 -1.21 2.15 4.75
N ILE A 43 -2.30 2.03 5.47
CA ILE A 43 -2.42 2.62 6.81
C ILE A 43 -2.54 1.46 7.78
N ASP A 44 -1.44 1.16 8.45
CA ASP A 44 -1.37 0.02 9.36
C ASP A 44 -1.88 0.40 10.74
N ASN A 45 -2.90 -0.29 11.21
CA ASN A 45 -3.52 -0.06 12.51
C ASN A 45 -2.93 -1.00 13.56
N PHE A 46 -1.62 -0.85 13.78
CA PHE A 46 -0.90 -1.53 14.85
C PHE A 46 -0.92 -3.06 14.72
N SER A 47 -0.55 -3.55 13.53
CA SER A 47 -0.48 -4.99 13.27
C SER A 47 0.60 -5.69 14.10
N THR A 48 0.36 -6.95 14.43
CA THR A 48 1.25 -7.76 15.24
C THR A 48 1.70 -9.06 14.55
N ASP A 49 1.29 -9.30 13.30
CA ASP A 49 1.52 -10.55 12.59
C ASP A 49 2.65 -10.50 11.55
N GLY A 50 3.43 -9.43 11.53
CA GLY A 50 4.47 -9.24 10.50
C GLY A 50 4.04 -8.37 9.35
N THR A 51 2.81 -7.83 9.37
CA THR A 51 2.33 -6.92 8.33
C THR A 51 3.25 -5.71 8.19
N ARG A 52 3.71 -5.14 9.30
CA ARG A 52 4.55 -3.93 9.28
C ARG A 52 5.87 -4.18 8.56
N GLU A 53 6.51 -5.29 8.86
CA GLU A 53 7.77 -5.67 8.21
C GLU A 53 7.56 -5.93 6.72
N LYS A 54 6.45 -6.56 6.37
CA LYS A 54 6.10 -6.80 4.96
C LYS A 54 5.87 -5.49 4.22
N LEU A 55 5.16 -4.54 4.84
CA LEU A 55 4.93 -3.23 4.24
C LEU A 55 6.24 -2.48 4.02
N GLU A 56 7.18 -2.56 4.97
CA GLU A 56 8.48 -1.94 4.79
C GLU A 56 9.22 -2.52 3.59
N LEU A 57 9.17 -3.85 3.41
CA LEU A 57 9.77 -4.48 2.24
C LEU A 57 9.11 -4.01 0.93
N LEU A 58 7.79 -3.91 0.91
CA LEU A 58 7.07 -3.44 -0.26
C LEU A 58 7.42 -1.99 -0.59
N CYS A 59 7.51 -1.12 0.41
CA CYS A 59 7.87 0.28 0.22
C CYS A 59 9.30 0.41 -0.33
N ASN A 60 10.22 -0.41 0.15
CA ASN A 60 11.59 -0.39 -0.34
C ASN A 60 11.71 -0.90 -1.76
N ALA A 61 10.85 -1.83 -2.15
CA ALA A 61 10.87 -2.40 -3.49
C ALA A 61 10.18 -1.51 -4.54
N ASN A 62 9.24 -0.67 -4.12
CA ASN A 62 8.45 0.14 -5.06
C ASN A 62 8.15 1.50 -4.46
N LYS A 63 8.67 2.55 -5.10
CA LYS A 63 8.50 3.93 -4.61
C LYS A 63 7.06 4.42 -4.62
N LYS A 64 6.19 3.76 -5.37
CA LYS A 64 4.76 4.11 -5.40
C LYS A 64 3.99 3.55 -4.21
N ILE A 65 4.60 2.66 -3.44
CA ILE A 65 3.99 2.08 -2.24
C ILE A 65 4.52 2.82 -1.02
N LYS A 66 3.60 3.32 -0.21
CA LYS A 66 3.91 4.03 1.02
C LYS A 66 3.13 3.41 2.16
N ALA A 67 3.61 3.61 3.37
CA ALA A 67 2.95 3.06 4.55
C ALA A 67 2.97 4.08 5.68
N ILE A 68 1.86 4.16 6.38
CA ILE A 68 1.71 4.95 7.61
C ILE A 68 1.47 3.94 8.72
N PHE A 69 2.30 3.99 9.75
CA PHE A 69 2.16 3.08 10.89
C PHE A 69 1.59 3.86 12.06
N ASN A 70 0.35 3.56 12.38
CA ASN A 70 -0.30 4.23 13.50
C ASN A 70 0.28 3.74 14.82
N ALA A 71 0.47 4.66 15.73
CA ALA A 71 0.82 4.32 17.10
C ALA A 71 -0.42 3.74 17.79
N LYS A 72 -0.17 2.95 18.84
CA LYS A 72 -1.27 2.40 19.63
C LYS A 72 -2.04 3.52 20.30
N ASN A 73 -3.35 3.48 20.14
CA ASN A 73 -4.26 4.44 20.78
C ASN A 73 -5.07 3.75 21.88
N PHE A 74 -5.43 4.52 22.84
CA PHE A 74 -6.20 4.03 23.98
C PHE A 74 -7.51 4.78 24.12
#